data_deb61eb31b63319a5ae516b83e318279
#
_entry.id   deb61eb31b63319a5ae516b83e318279
#
_cell.length_a   1.000
_cell.length_b   1.000
_cell.length_c   1.000
_cell.angle_alpha   90.00
_cell.angle_beta   90.00
_cell.angle_gamma   90.00
#
_symmetry.space_group_name_H-M   'P 1'
#
loop_
_entity.id
_entity.type
_entity.pdbx_description
1 polymer ?
#
loop_
_entity_poly.entity_id
_entity_poly.type
_entity_poly.pdbx_seq_one_letter_code
_entity_poly.pdbx_strand_id
1 'polypeptide(L)'
;IARALAVEPKILLMDEPTNGFDIPSKSQMRKVIASNMRDEKTIVVSTHQVRDVENLLDHVLMVDSGKLLLDSSYATLASKLLFTDQPMSEPTEGAIYVQPSLQGNSAIYANRFGDESVINLETLFNAMLANGKGITDALNTTDNER
;
A
#
# COMPACT_ATOMS: atom_id res chain seq x y z
N ILE A 1 -7.96 -8.76 19.94
CA ILE A 1 -7.24 -7.49 19.68
C ILE A 1 -7.15 -6.69 20.98
N ALA A 2 -8.27 -6.30 21.65
CA ALA A 2 -8.26 -5.49 22.87
C ALA A 2 -7.35 -6.06 23.98
N ARG A 3 -7.39 -7.39 24.23
CA ARG A 3 -6.52 -8.04 25.22
C ARG A 3 -5.05 -7.99 24.84
N ALA A 4 -4.73 -8.12 23.55
CA ALA A 4 -3.34 -8.06 23.05
C ALA A 4 -2.77 -6.64 23.18
N LEU A 5 -3.59 -5.62 22.94
CA LEU A 5 -3.20 -4.22 23.09
C LEU A 5 -3.07 -3.82 24.58
N ALA A 6 -3.89 -4.39 25.46
CA ALA A 6 -3.86 -4.10 26.91
C ALA A 6 -2.55 -4.55 27.59
N VAL A 7 -1.80 -5.49 27.01
CA VAL A 7 -0.48 -5.94 27.49
C VAL A 7 0.64 -4.95 27.14
N GLU A 8 0.34 -3.93 26.30
CA GLU A 8 1.30 -2.92 25.81
C GLU A 8 2.58 -3.52 25.20
N PRO A 9 2.50 -4.47 24.26
CA PRO A 9 3.68 -5.06 23.66
C PRO A 9 4.43 -4.02 22.82
N LYS A 10 5.76 -4.12 22.75
CA LYS A 10 6.57 -3.30 21.82
C LYS A 10 6.35 -3.70 20.37
N ILE A 11 6.09 -4.96 20.12
CA ILE A 11 5.78 -5.50 18.77
C ILE A 11 4.48 -6.30 18.87
N LEU A 12 3.51 -5.96 18.05
CA LEU A 12 2.24 -6.66 17.91
C LEU A 12 2.09 -7.18 16.50
N LEU A 13 1.95 -8.49 16.36
CA LEU A 13 1.66 -9.15 15.08
C LEU A 13 0.18 -9.53 15.02
N MET A 14 -0.50 -9.13 13.96
CA MET A 14 -1.89 -9.47 13.72
C MET A 14 -2.03 -10.11 12.34
N ASP A 15 -2.60 -11.30 12.30
CA ASP A 15 -2.90 -12.01 11.07
C ASP A 15 -4.38 -11.91 10.76
N GLU A 16 -4.72 -11.39 9.56
CA GLU A 16 -6.08 -11.17 9.07
C GLU A 16 -7.05 -10.60 10.13
N PRO A 17 -6.70 -9.49 10.81
CA PRO A 17 -7.43 -9.03 12.00
C PRO A 17 -8.85 -8.54 11.69
N THR A 18 -9.19 -8.26 10.43
CA THR A 18 -10.52 -7.81 9.98
C THR A 18 -11.38 -8.93 9.42
N ASN A 19 -10.83 -10.14 9.29
CA ASN A 19 -11.54 -11.24 8.67
C ASN A 19 -12.82 -11.59 9.44
N GLY A 20 -13.92 -11.70 8.71
CA GLY A 20 -15.24 -12.00 9.29
C GLY A 20 -15.92 -10.82 10.01
N PHE A 21 -15.33 -9.62 10.00
CA PHE A 21 -15.96 -8.43 10.60
C PHE A 21 -16.92 -7.75 9.62
N ASP A 22 -18.02 -7.24 10.16
CA ASP A 22 -18.90 -6.30 9.46
C ASP A 22 -18.26 -4.89 9.36
N ILE A 23 -18.84 -4.01 8.55
CA ILE A 23 -18.29 -2.67 8.32
C ILE A 23 -18.14 -1.85 9.61
N PRO A 24 -19.12 -1.82 10.55
CA PRO A 24 -18.96 -1.13 11.82
C PRO A 24 -17.81 -1.67 12.66
N SER A 25 -17.67 -3.00 12.75
CA SER A 25 -16.60 -3.65 13.52
C SER A 25 -15.22 -3.37 12.93
N LYS A 26 -15.09 -3.36 11.60
CA LYS A 26 -13.85 -2.94 10.92
C LYS A 26 -13.48 -1.50 11.25
N SER A 27 -14.45 -0.59 11.25
CA SER A 27 -14.23 0.82 11.61
C SER A 27 -13.78 0.97 13.07
N GLN A 28 -14.42 0.24 13.98
CA GLN A 28 -14.04 0.27 15.40
C GLN A 28 -12.62 -0.28 15.61
N MET A 29 -12.27 -1.37 14.92
CA MET A 29 -10.93 -1.94 15.00
C MET A 29 -9.87 -0.96 14.51
N ARG A 30 -10.09 -0.28 13.36
CA ARG A 30 -9.17 0.77 12.88
C ARG A 30 -8.94 1.87 13.92
N LYS A 31 -10.00 2.34 14.58
CA LYS A 31 -9.89 3.33 15.66
C LYS A 31 -9.07 2.82 16.84
N VAL A 32 -9.26 1.56 17.22
CA VAL A 32 -8.50 0.94 18.31
C VAL A 32 -7.02 0.80 17.94
N ILE A 33 -6.69 0.39 16.72
CA ILE A 33 -5.30 0.34 16.24
C ILE A 33 -4.71 1.75 16.25
N ALA A 34 -5.36 2.72 15.61
CA ALA A 34 -4.88 4.10 15.51
C ALA A 34 -4.62 4.73 16.88
N SER A 35 -5.51 4.50 17.86
CA SER A 35 -5.35 5.03 19.23
C SER A 35 -4.19 4.40 20.01
N ASN A 36 -3.66 3.26 19.54
CA ASN A 36 -2.54 2.55 20.17
C ASN A 36 -1.23 2.69 19.39
N MET A 37 -1.24 3.39 18.25
CA MET A 37 -0.03 3.71 17.50
C MET A 37 0.79 4.74 18.29
N ARG A 38 2.04 4.40 18.62
CA ARG A 38 3.01 5.25 19.30
C ARG A 38 4.37 4.96 18.69
N ASP A 39 5.28 5.94 18.72
CA ASP A 39 6.63 5.84 18.12
C ASP A 39 7.45 4.66 18.66
N GLU A 40 7.13 4.19 19.88
CA GLU A 40 7.82 3.08 20.54
C GLU A 40 7.22 1.71 20.22
N LYS A 41 6.12 1.64 19.43
CA LYS A 41 5.41 0.40 19.14
C LYS A 41 5.44 0.10 17.65
N THR A 42 5.72 -1.15 17.32
CA THR A 42 5.57 -1.68 15.96
C THR A 42 4.34 -2.58 15.89
N ILE A 43 3.42 -2.25 14.99
CA ILE A 43 2.24 -3.07 14.72
C ILE A 43 2.38 -3.61 13.29
N VAL A 44 2.48 -4.92 13.16
CA VAL A 44 2.52 -5.61 11.87
C VAL A 44 1.18 -6.28 11.63
N VAL A 45 0.56 -5.94 10.51
CA VAL A 45 -0.72 -6.52 10.07
C VAL A 45 -0.51 -7.29 8.79
N SER A 46 -0.77 -8.59 8.81
CA SER A 46 -0.85 -9.43 7.63
C SER A 46 -2.31 -9.47 7.16
N THR A 47 -2.57 -9.10 5.92
CA THR A 47 -3.91 -9.13 5.35
C THR A 47 -3.90 -9.15 3.83
N HIS A 48 -4.90 -9.77 3.22
CA HIS A 48 -5.22 -9.65 1.81
C HIS A 48 -6.32 -8.59 1.57
N GLN A 49 -6.92 -8.03 2.63
CA GLN A 49 -7.94 -6.98 2.59
C GLN A 49 -7.29 -5.61 2.90
N VAL A 50 -6.36 -5.18 2.05
CA VAL A 50 -5.53 -3.98 2.29
C VAL A 50 -6.32 -2.71 2.52
N ARG A 51 -7.50 -2.56 1.89
CA ARG A 51 -8.39 -1.39 2.06
C ARG A 51 -8.83 -1.18 3.51
N ASP A 52 -8.83 -2.24 4.31
CA ASP A 52 -9.23 -2.15 5.71
C ASP A 52 -8.21 -1.44 6.59
N VAL A 53 -6.95 -1.37 6.16
CA VAL A 53 -5.83 -0.86 6.96
C VAL A 53 -4.99 0.20 6.26
N GLU A 54 -5.16 0.44 4.97
CA GLU A 54 -4.30 1.29 4.14
C GLU A 54 -4.06 2.69 4.71
N ASN A 55 -5.06 3.27 5.39
CA ASN A 55 -4.95 4.59 6.02
C ASN A 55 -4.16 4.60 7.34
N LEU A 56 -3.68 3.45 7.80
CA LEU A 56 -2.92 3.31 9.05
C LEU A 56 -1.45 2.96 8.80
N LEU A 57 -1.08 2.73 7.52
CA LEU A 57 0.22 2.21 7.17
C LEU A 57 1.26 3.32 7.04
N ASP A 58 2.43 3.11 7.62
CA ASP A 58 3.64 3.88 7.37
C ASP A 58 4.67 3.08 6.53
N HIS A 59 4.53 1.76 6.49
CA HIS A 59 5.42 0.87 5.77
C HIS A 59 4.66 -0.30 5.14
N VAL A 60 5.10 -0.76 3.98
CA VAL A 60 4.47 -1.85 3.21
C VAL A 60 5.49 -2.92 2.88
N LEU A 61 5.14 -4.16 3.23
CA LEU A 61 5.82 -5.37 2.79
C LEU A 61 4.86 -6.16 1.89
N MET A 62 5.28 -6.46 0.67
CA MET A 62 4.51 -7.34 -0.21
C MET A 62 5.22 -8.67 -0.35
N VAL A 63 4.49 -9.75 -0.07
CA VAL A 63 5.02 -11.11 -0.11
C VAL A 63 4.15 -11.96 -1.03
N ASP A 64 4.77 -12.71 -1.90
CA ASP A 64 4.13 -13.72 -2.72
C ASP A 64 4.99 -14.97 -2.82
N SER A 65 4.36 -16.14 -2.72
CA SER A 65 5.02 -17.45 -2.87
C SER A 65 6.33 -17.58 -2.07
N GLY A 66 6.33 -17.05 -0.84
CA GLY A 66 7.47 -17.08 0.07
C GLY A 66 8.62 -16.12 -0.29
N LYS A 67 8.38 -15.20 -1.22
CA LYS A 67 9.36 -14.17 -1.62
C LYS A 67 8.88 -12.78 -1.22
N LEU A 68 9.79 -11.97 -0.72
CA LEU A 68 9.56 -10.54 -0.50
C LEU A 68 9.64 -9.83 -1.86
N LEU A 69 8.52 -9.28 -2.32
CA LEU A 69 8.43 -8.54 -3.58
C LEU A 69 8.74 -7.06 -3.39
N LEU A 70 8.28 -6.48 -2.28
CA LEU A 70 8.43 -5.06 -1.98
C LEU A 70 8.68 -4.88 -0.48
N ASP A 71 9.58 -3.96 -0.16
CA ASP A 71 9.87 -3.44 1.17
C ASP A 71 10.07 -1.93 1.04
N SER A 72 9.06 -1.14 1.41
CA SER A 72 9.10 0.30 1.20
C SER A 72 8.24 1.08 2.18
N SER A 73 8.70 2.26 2.58
CA SER A 73 7.86 3.18 3.33
C SER A 73 6.74 3.75 2.45
N TYR A 74 5.61 4.06 3.07
CA TYR A 74 4.47 4.68 2.39
C TYR A 74 4.86 6.04 1.78
N ALA A 75 5.71 6.80 2.47
CA ALA A 75 6.25 8.08 1.99
C ALA A 75 7.10 7.91 0.73
N THR A 76 7.94 6.87 0.66
CA THR A 76 8.72 6.57 -0.54
C THR A 76 7.82 6.21 -1.72
N LEU A 77 6.82 5.35 -1.49
CA LEU A 77 5.85 4.99 -2.53
C LEU A 77 5.13 6.23 -3.08
N ALA A 78 4.64 7.11 -2.19
CA ALA A 78 3.94 8.33 -2.58
C ALA A 78 4.84 9.31 -3.34
N SER A 79 6.12 9.41 -2.99
CA SER A 79 7.05 10.33 -3.64
C SER A 79 7.56 9.83 -5.00
N LYS A 80 7.65 8.52 -5.19
CA LYS A 80 8.29 7.91 -6.38
C LYS A 80 7.30 7.38 -7.41
N LEU A 81 6.08 7.08 -6.99
CA LEU A 81 5.04 6.51 -7.86
C LEU A 81 3.82 7.44 -7.93
N LEU A 82 3.29 7.59 -9.12
CA LEU A 82 2.06 8.33 -9.39
C LEU A 82 0.97 7.32 -9.79
N PHE A 83 -0.12 7.32 -9.04
CA PHE A 83 -1.29 6.48 -9.28
C PHE A 83 -2.39 7.31 -9.93
N THR A 84 -2.94 6.83 -11.04
CA THR A 84 -4.00 7.52 -11.75
C THR A 84 -5.14 6.56 -12.09
N ASP A 85 -6.37 7.07 -12.00
CA ASP A 85 -7.54 6.44 -12.60
C ASP A 85 -7.99 7.33 -13.75
N GLN A 86 -7.98 6.81 -14.96
CA GLN A 86 -8.22 7.57 -16.18
C GLN A 86 -9.19 6.84 -17.12
N PRO A 87 -9.98 7.57 -17.93
CA PRO A 87 -10.87 6.98 -18.93
C PRO A 87 -10.11 6.06 -19.90
N MET A 88 -10.78 5.03 -20.44
CA MET A 88 -10.18 4.15 -21.45
C MET A 88 -9.70 4.86 -22.70
N SER A 89 -10.28 6.03 -22.99
CA SER A 89 -9.92 6.85 -24.15
C SER A 89 -8.61 7.62 -23.98
N GLU A 90 -8.11 7.75 -22.75
CA GLU A 90 -6.85 8.42 -22.50
C GLU A 90 -5.65 7.51 -22.72
N PRO A 91 -4.55 8.03 -23.33
CA PRO A 91 -3.36 7.25 -23.57
C PRO A 91 -2.67 6.90 -22.23
N THR A 92 -2.16 5.67 -22.15
CA THR A 92 -1.38 5.18 -21.00
C THR A 92 0.12 5.10 -21.32
N GLU A 93 0.57 5.91 -22.27
CA GLU A 93 1.97 5.94 -22.68
C GLU A 93 2.88 6.36 -21.52
N GLY A 94 3.98 5.62 -21.34
CA GLY A 94 4.92 5.84 -20.23
C GLY A 94 4.49 5.24 -18.89
N ALA A 95 3.33 4.60 -18.82
CA ALA A 95 2.95 3.87 -17.61
C ALA A 95 3.86 2.66 -17.38
N ILE A 96 4.26 2.45 -16.11
CA ILE A 96 4.98 1.26 -15.68
C ILE A 96 4.05 0.05 -15.66
N TYR A 97 2.79 0.29 -15.28
CA TYR A 97 1.74 -0.72 -15.20
C TYR A 97 0.38 -0.10 -15.50
N VAL A 98 -0.47 -0.86 -16.16
CA VAL A 98 -1.87 -0.49 -16.46
C VAL A 98 -2.77 -1.66 -16.12
N GLN A 99 -3.80 -1.40 -15.33
CA GLN A 99 -4.84 -2.36 -14.99
C GLN A 99 -6.18 -1.87 -15.57
N PRO A 100 -6.70 -2.50 -16.63
CA PRO A 100 -8.01 -2.16 -17.18
C PRO A 100 -9.13 -2.51 -16.19
N SER A 101 -10.16 -1.66 -16.12
CA SER A 101 -11.39 -1.90 -15.38
C SER A 101 -12.61 -1.49 -16.22
N LEU A 102 -13.82 -1.77 -15.73
CA LEU A 102 -15.06 -1.36 -16.40
C LEU A 102 -15.24 0.18 -16.44
N GLN A 103 -14.56 0.90 -15.55
CA GLN A 103 -14.69 2.35 -15.41
C GLN A 103 -13.52 3.12 -16.04
N GLY A 104 -12.51 2.42 -16.55
CA GLY A 104 -11.30 3.02 -17.11
C GLY A 104 -10.04 2.20 -16.82
N ASN A 105 -8.91 2.88 -16.84
CA ASN A 105 -7.61 2.29 -16.54
C ASN A 105 -7.07 2.82 -15.22
N SER A 106 -6.68 1.93 -14.32
CA SER A 106 -5.80 2.30 -13.19
C SER A 106 -4.36 2.12 -13.63
N ALA A 107 -3.56 3.18 -13.57
CA ALA A 107 -2.19 3.16 -14.06
C ALA A 107 -1.20 3.64 -12.99
N ILE A 108 0.04 3.14 -13.10
CA ILE A 108 1.15 3.56 -12.26
C ILE A 108 2.26 4.11 -13.15
N TYR A 109 2.70 5.31 -12.84
CA TYR A 109 3.81 6.01 -13.49
C TYR A 109 4.94 6.29 -12.50
N ALA A 110 6.14 6.55 -13.00
CA ALA A 110 7.17 7.18 -12.19
C ALA A 110 6.78 8.63 -11.87
N ASN A 111 6.79 9.00 -10.60
CA ASN A 111 6.45 10.36 -10.16
C ASN A 111 7.67 11.27 -10.33
N ARG A 112 7.78 11.91 -11.50
CA ARG A 112 8.92 12.78 -11.84
C ARG A 112 8.76 14.22 -11.38
N PHE A 113 7.52 14.65 -11.13
CA PHE A 113 7.19 16.04 -10.85
C PHE A 113 6.77 16.30 -9.40
N GLY A 114 6.67 15.24 -8.59
CA GLY A 114 6.21 15.33 -7.20
C GLY A 114 4.70 15.56 -7.09
N ASP A 115 3.95 15.05 -8.05
CA ASP A 115 2.49 15.13 -8.04
C ASP A 115 1.92 14.28 -6.90
N GLU A 116 0.84 14.75 -6.30
CA GLU A 116 0.12 14.01 -5.26
C GLU A 116 -0.84 13.02 -5.88
N SER A 117 -0.84 11.78 -5.37
CA SER A 117 -1.82 10.77 -5.74
C SER A 117 -2.13 9.85 -4.56
N VAL A 118 -3.30 9.23 -4.59
CA VAL A 118 -3.68 8.23 -3.59
C VAL A 118 -3.09 6.88 -4.00
N ILE A 119 -2.27 6.29 -3.14
CA ILE A 119 -1.68 4.97 -3.39
C ILE A 119 -2.80 3.93 -3.42
N ASN A 120 -2.85 3.12 -4.47
CA ASN A 120 -3.70 1.94 -4.56
C ASN A 120 -2.81 0.70 -4.39
N LEU A 121 -2.82 0.13 -3.18
CA LEU A 121 -1.97 -1.02 -2.85
C LEU A 121 -2.35 -2.29 -3.61
N GLU A 122 -3.61 -2.45 -4.00
CA GLU A 122 -4.05 -3.59 -4.82
C GLU A 122 -3.46 -3.49 -6.23
N THR A 123 -3.55 -2.30 -6.85
CA THR A 123 -2.93 -2.04 -8.16
C THR A 123 -1.41 -2.19 -8.07
N LEU A 124 -0.78 -1.72 -6.99
CA LEU A 124 0.67 -1.86 -6.78
C LEU A 124 1.08 -3.33 -6.65
N PHE A 125 0.32 -4.14 -5.92
CA PHE A 125 0.60 -5.58 -5.79
C PHE A 125 0.53 -6.28 -7.14
N ASN A 126 -0.51 -6.01 -7.94
CA ASN A 126 -0.63 -6.55 -9.30
C ASN A 126 0.50 -6.08 -10.20
N ALA A 127 0.92 -4.83 -10.08
CA ALA A 127 2.07 -4.29 -10.80
C ALA A 127 3.39 -4.99 -10.42
N MET A 128 3.60 -5.27 -9.13
CA MET A 128 4.77 -6.03 -8.66
C MET A 128 4.83 -7.43 -9.24
N LEU A 129 3.68 -8.11 -9.34
CA LEU A 129 3.60 -9.44 -9.96
C LEU A 129 3.86 -9.41 -11.47
N ALA A 130 3.36 -8.38 -12.16
CA ALA A 130 3.44 -8.27 -13.63
C ALA A 130 4.75 -7.63 -14.12
N ASN A 131 5.24 -6.59 -13.45
CA ASN A 131 6.41 -5.79 -13.82
C ASN A 131 7.16 -5.26 -12.59
N GLY A 132 7.51 -6.13 -11.65
CA GLY A 132 8.21 -5.76 -10.42
C GLY A 132 9.52 -5.01 -10.66
N LYS A 133 10.23 -5.33 -11.76
CA LYS A 133 11.45 -4.59 -12.13
C LYS A 133 11.16 -3.12 -12.42
N GLY A 134 10.13 -2.81 -13.22
CA GLY A 134 9.78 -1.43 -13.55
C GLY A 134 9.41 -0.61 -12.32
N ILE A 135 8.68 -1.20 -11.37
CA ILE A 135 8.37 -0.55 -10.08
C ILE A 135 9.64 -0.33 -9.26
N THR A 136 10.50 -1.36 -9.13
CA THR A 136 11.74 -1.28 -8.37
C THR A 136 12.69 -0.23 -8.94
N ASP A 137 12.81 -0.16 -10.25
CA ASP A 137 13.65 0.84 -10.95
C ASP A 137 13.14 2.27 -10.65
N ALA A 138 11.82 2.48 -10.70
CA ALA A 138 11.21 3.77 -10.35
C ALA A 138 11.45 4.18 -8.89
N LEU A 139 11.35 3.22 -7.95
CA LEU A 139 11.60 3.47 -6.53
C LEU A 139 13.08 3.80 -6.25
N ASN A 140 14.01 3.22 -6.99
CA ASN A 140 15.45 3.39 -6.82
C ASN A 140 16.03 4.59 -7.61
N THR A 141 15.25 5.24 -8.45
CA THR A 141 15.69 6.41 -9.18
C THR A 141 16.04 7.53 -8.20
N THR A 142 17.30 7.92 -8.16
CA THR A 142 17.78 9.03 -7.33
C THR A 142 17.37 10.37 -7.94
N ASP A 143 17.02 11.36 -7.10
CA ASP A 143 16.57 12.70 -7.51
C ASP A 143 17.65 13.54 -8.26
N ASN A 144 18.75 12.90 -8.70
CA ASN A 144 19.89 13.56 -9.33
C ASN A 144 19.79 13.74 -10.86
N GLU A 145 18.64 13.41 -11.46
CA GLU A 145 18.37 13.68 -12.89
C GLU A 145 17.31 14.79 -13.08
N ARG A 146 17.45 15.84 -12.30
CA ARG A 146 16.69 17.09 -12.53
C ARG A 146 17.50 18.10 -13.31
#